data_032581c038382547df23e220a929be5f
#
_entry.id   032581c038382547df23e220a929be5f
#
_cell.length_a   1.000
_cell.length_b   1.000
_cell.length_c   1.000
_cell.angle_alpha   90.00
_cell.angle_beta   90.00
_cell.angle_gamma   90.00
#
_symmetry.space_group_name_H-M   'P 1'
#
loop_
_entity.id
_entity.type
_entity.pdbx_description
1 polymer ?
#
loop_
_entity_poly.entity_id
_entity_poly.type
_entity_poly.pdbx_seq_one_letter_code
_entity_poly.pdbx_strand_id
1 'polypeptide(L)'
;MIIILIKKAKENEEKIVNFVYIDTHGMQKMLTSLKKDHPWLHLSDATVLQKSLANLDQAYKNFFKKPDQFEKPKFKSRKHRSQSFTGKSQKQKSGKTSVYVAGNHYVYVPKLGFIKVSKTTRINGQIKEYTITRESFGDYYISFQIEEPDRELLVKTKQLMGGDLGLTHLLTLSNGLKFPKFSPGQALALSLKAQSKASKSMNRNSKILTTNELIYLIEKGIFDEDKYEASELSEFKNHEKRMKKSAKAQRKVANKRHDHLHKLTKKLVETYDVIVLEDLKVKNMLKNHKLAKAISNASWATFVRYLRYKCEWYGKLFILVPPHYTSRICHQCSWDSGKKPLDVREWTCPHCHETHDRDINAAINILYRGLETYLQSQLVLLNEQIKNGYFSTVFFQVASQWIKQTISYFNQALEIA
;
A
#
# COMPACT_ATOMS: atom_id res chain seq x y z
N MET A 1 24.39 -16.66 -0.27
CA MET A 1 24.74 -18.09 -0.40
C MET A 1 24.61 -18.61 -1.81
N ILE A 2 23.50 -18.47 -2.53
CA ILE A 2 23.41 -18.74 -3.99
C ILE A 2 24.50 -17.99 -4.78
N ILE A 3 24.84 -16.76 -4.37
CA ILE A 3 25.91 -15.96 -4.99
C ILE A 3 27.32 -16.44 -4.63
N ILE A 4 27.54 -17.03 -3.47
CA ILE A 4 28.85 -17.64 -3.12
C ILE A 4 29.12 -18.84 -4.04
N LEU A 5 28.11 -19.65 -4.32
CA LEU A 5 28.22 -20.77 -5.27
C LEU A 5 28.44 -20.29 -6.71
N ILE A 6 27.78 -19.19 -7.13
CA ILE A 6 28.04 -18.58 -8.46
C ILE A 6 29.43 -17.95 -8.54
N LYS A 7 29.96 -17.33 -7.49
CA LYS A 7 31.32 -16.82 -7.46
C LYS A 7 32.37 -17.95 -7.53
N LYS A 8 32.23 -19.01 -6.74
CA LYS A 8 33.13 -20.18 -6.83
C LYS A 8 33.07 -20.86 -8.17
N ALA A 9 31.89 -20.96 -8.78
CA ALA A 9 31.77 -21.53 -10.13
C ALA A 9 32.40 -20.63 -11.24
N LYS A 10 32.40 -19.29 -11.03
CA LYS A 10 33.13 -18.38 -11.95
C LYS A 10 34.65 -18.43 -11.81
N GLU A 11 35.14 -18.68 -10.61
CA GLU A 11 36.59 -18.80 -10.35
C GLU A 11 37.20 -20.10 -10.90
N ASN A 12 36.38 -21.15 -11.11
CA ASN A 12 36.84 -22.46 -11.56
C ASN A 12 36.53 -22.78 -13.04
N GLU A 13 36.07 -21.80 -13.87
CA GLU A 13 35.68 -21.98 -15.28
C GLU A 13 34.75 -23.17 -15.59
N GLU A 14 34.14 -23.79 -14.56
CA GLU A 14 33.18 -24.88 -14.75
C GLU A 14 31.83 -24.32 -15.22
N LYS A 15 31.40 -24.75 -16.41
CA LYS A 15 30.03 -24.51 -16.89
C LYS A 15 29.04 -25.11 -15.89
N ILE A 16 28.21 -24.25 -15.24
CA ILE A 16 27.12 -24.71 -14.39
C ILE A 16 26.12 -25.42 -15.29
N VAL A 17 26.20 -26.75 -15.36
CA VAL A 17 25.34 -27.58 -16.21
C VAL A 17 23.94 -27.78 -15.58
N ASN A 18 23.81 -27.66 -14.25
CA ASN A 18 22.52 -27.84 -13.56
C ASN A 18 22.33 -26.79 -12.48
N PHE A 19 21.31 -25.97 -12.66
CA PHE A 19 20.84 -25.03 -11.64
C PHE A 19 19.97 -25.78 -10.62
N VAL A 20 20.49 -26.05 -9.42
CA VAL A 20 19.71 -26.67 -8.34
C VAL A 20 19.04 -25.57 -7.52
N TYR A 21 17.71 -25.55 -7.55
CA TYR A 21 16.92 -24.69 -6.66
C TYR A 21 16.96 -25.22 -5.24
N ILE A 22 17.42 -24.40 -4.30
CA ILE A 22 17.46 -24.74 -2.87
C ILE A 22 16.29 -24.02 -2.19
N ASP A 23 15.33 -24.79 -1.71
CA ASP A 23 14.16 -24.30 -0.98
C ASP A 23 14.50 -23.79 0.44
N THR A 24 13.48 -23.27 1.16
CA THR A 24 13.65 -22.79 2.54
C THR A 24 14.23 -23.87 3.46
N HIS A 25 13.84 -25.13 3.32
CA HIS A 25 14.31 -26.22 4.19
C HIS A 25 15.79 -26.54 3.92
N GLY A 26 16.19 -26.64 2.67
CA GLY A 26 17.59 -26.82 2.28
C GLY A 26 18.46 -25.67 2.78
N MET A 27 17.99 -24.42 2.64
CA MET A 27 18.71 -23.25 3.17
C MET A 27 18.83 -23.26 4.71
N GLN A 28 17.84 -23.79 5.43
CA GLN A 28 17.92 -23.92 6.90
C GLN A 28 18.96 -24.94 7.34
N LYS A 29 19.09 -26.08 6.64
CA LYS A 29 20.17 -27.05 6.88
C LYS A 29 21.55 -26.40 6.66
N MET A 30 21.71 -25.65 5.60
CA MET A 30 22.95 -24.92 5.32
C MET A 30 23.23 -23.84 6.36
N LEU A 31 22.21 -23.18 6.89
CA LEU A 31 22.37 -22.20 8.00
C LEU A 31 22.95 -22.85 9.26
N THR A 32 22.60 -24.09 9.53
CA THR A 32 23.13 -24.83 10.69
C THR A 32 24.63 -25.05 10.56
N SER A 33 25.11 -25.42 9.37
CA SER A 33 26.56 -25.50 9.10
C SER A 33 27.22 -24.13 9.18
N LEU A 34 26.62 -23.11 8.52
CA LEU A 34 27.15 -21.75 8.48
C LEU A 34 27.33 -21.11 9.86
N LYS A 35 26.52 -21.48 10.83
CA LYS A 35 26.66 -21.01 12.22
C LYS A 35 27.91 -21.54 12.91
N LYS A 36 28.44 -22.69 12.51
CA LYS A 36 29.70 -23.22 13.01
C LYS A 36 30.87 -22.35 12.54
N ASP A 37 30.84 -21.96 11.26
CA ASP A 37 31.89 -21.15 10.64
C ASP A 37 31.78 -19.66 11.02
N HIS A 38 30.56 -19.21 11.39
CA HIS A 38 30.26 -17.83 11.73
C HIS A 38 29.51 -17.72 13.08
N PRO A 39 30.19 -17.84 14.22
CA PRO A 39 29.59 -17.84 15.56
C PRO A 39 28.74 -16.59 15.89
N TRP A 40 29.06 -15.44 15.30
CA TRP A 40 28.30 -14.21 15.46
C TRP A 40 26.82 -14.33 15.04
N LEU A 41 26.46 -15.30 14.20
CA LEU A 41 25.06 -15.58 13.84
C LEU A 41 24.20 -16.03 15.04
N HIS A 42 24.81 -16.54 16.11
CA HIS A 42 24.12 -16.89 17.36
C HIS A 42 23.66 -15.68 18.17
N LEU A 43 24.17 -14.48 17.88
CA LEU A 43 23.69 -13.23 18.48
C LEU A 43 22.27 -12.87 18.00
N SER A 44 21.90 -13.32 16.80
CA SER A 44 20.55 -13.13 16.27
C SER A 44 19.60 -14.20 16.77
N ASP A 45 18.33 -13.83 16.95
CA ASP A 45 17.27 -14.81 17.20
C ASP A 45 17.16 -15.77 16.01
N ALA A 46 17.00 -17.08 16.30
CA ALA A 46 16.92 -18.12 15.26
C ALA A 46 15.75 -17.90 14.32
N THR A 47 14.61 -17.42 14.83
CA THR A 47 13.41 -17.16 14.03
C THR A 47 13.61 -16.02 13.03
N VAL A 48 14.44 -15.03 13.36
CA VAL A 48 14.80 -13.92 12.46
C VAL A 48 15.63 -14.45 11.29
N LEU A 49 16.61 -15.31 11.55
CA LEU A 49 17.42 -15.92 10.49
C LEU A 49 16.57 -16.80 9.57
N GLN A 50 15.72 -17.66 10.16
CA GLN A 50 14.79 -18.51 9.40
C GLN A 50 13.82 -17.69 8.55
N LYS A 51 13.26 -16.60 9.10
CA LYS A 51 12.34 -15.73 8.34
C LYS A 51 13.05 -15.00 7.20
N SER A 52 14.33 -14.64 7.38
CA SER A 52 15.13 -14.04 6.31
C SER A 52 15.34 -15.00 5.15
N LEU A 53 15.59 -16.29 5.42
CA LEU A 53 15.69 -17.32 4.38
C LEU A 53 14.35 -17.57 3.69
N ALA A 54 13.25 -17.66 4.44
CA ALA A 54 11.91 -17.81 3.89
C ALA A 54 11.51 -16.62 2.99
N ASN A 55 11.86 -15.40 3.38
CA ASN A 55 11.61 -14.21 2.57
C ASN A 55 12.44 -14.23 1.27
N LEU A 56 13.69 -14.73 1.31
CA LEU A 56 14.52 -14.89 0.13
C LEU A 56 13.94 -15.93 -0.84
N ASP A 57 13.51 -17.09 -0.32
CA ASP A 57 12.85 -18.13 -1.07
C ASP A 57 11.57 -17.60 -1.77
N GLN A 58 10.72 -16.90 -1.00
CA GLN A 58 9.51 -16.31 -1.56
C GLN A 58 9.80 -15.26 -2.63
N ALA A 59 10.86 -14.46 -2.46
CA ALA A 59 11.24 -13.46 -3.44
C ALA A 59 11.68 -14.10 -4.76
N TYR A 60 12.45 -15.20 -4.71
CA TYR A 60 12.80 -15.95 -5.91
C TYR A 60 11.60 -16.65 -6.55
N LYS A 61 10.72 -17.26 -5.76
CA LYS A 61 9.46 -17.84 -6.27
C LYS A 61 8.61 -16.81 -7.00
N ASN A 62 8.48 -15.61 -6.46
CA ASN A 62 7.74 -14.52 -7.10
C ASN A 62 8.42 -14.11 -8.42
N PHE A 63 9.74 -13.98 -8.44
CA PHE A 63 10.49 -13.65 -9.64
C PHE A 63 10.30 -14.71 -10.74
N PHE A 64 10.44 -16.00 -10.43
CA PHE A 64 10.26 -17.07 -11.42
C PHE A 64 8.82 -17.21 -11.89
N LYS A 65 7.83 -17.00 -11.00
CA LYS A 65 6.42 -17.11 -11.36
C LYS A 65 5.91 -15.95 -12.22
N LYS A 66 6.42 -14.73 -12.01
CA LYS A 66 5.98 -13.50 -12.69
C LYS A 66 7.17 -12.56 -12.95
N PRO A 67 8.09 -12.89 -13.89
CA PRO A 67 9.30 -12.12 -14.15
C PRO A 67 9.01 -10.70 -14.63
N ASP A 68 7.88 -10.48 -15.33
CA ASP A 68 7.45 -9.15 -15.80
C ASP A 68 7.02 -8.20 -14.65
N GLN A 69 6.69 -8.76 -13.49
CA GLN A 69 6.21 -7.98 -12.33
C GLN A 69 7.26 -7.85 -11.22
N PHE A 70 8.14 -8.83 -11.10
CA PHE A 70 9.13 -8.92 -10.03
C PHE A 70 10.55 -8.99 -10.61
N GLU A 71 11.40 -8.09 -10.17
CA GLU A 71 12.82 -8.14 -10.50
C GLU A 71 13.53 -9.25 -9.71
N LYS A 72 14.69 -9.71 -10.23
CA LYS A 72 15.58 -10.62 -9.51
C LYS A 72 15.93 -10.01 -8.14
N PRO A 73 15.84 -10.78 -7.04
CA PRO A 73 16.18 -10.30 -5.71
C PRO A 73 17.60 -9.73 -5.65
N LYS A 74 17.73 -8.54 -5.05
CA LYS A 74 18.99 -7.82 -4.88
C LYS A 74 19.38 -7.80 -3.41
N PHE A 75 20.66 -7.77 -3.10
CA PHE A 75 21.12 -7.57 -1.72
C PHE A 75 20.70 -6.22 -1.17
N LYS A 76 20.19 -6.22 0.06
CA LYS A 76 19.99 -4.96 0.78
C LYS A 76 21.34 -4.37 1.17
N SER A 77 21.65 -3.21 0.62
CA SER A 77 22.85 -2.48 1.00
C SER A 77 22.76 -2.02 2.46
N ARG A 78 23.86 -2.11 3.21
CA ARG A 78 24.01 -1.53 4.55
C ARG A 78 23.80 0.01 4.54
N LYS A 79 23.98 0.63 3.38
CA LYS A 79 23.75 2.07 3.15
C LYS A 79 22.26 2.43 3.02
N HIS A 80 21.34 1.45 2.94
CA HIS A 80 19.91 1.75 2.94
C HIS A 80 19.52 2.45 4.23
N ARG A 81 18.86 3.59 4.06
CA ARG A 81 18.47 4.47 5.18
C ARG A 81 17.46 3.82 6.12
N SER A 82 16.56 2.98 5.62
CA SER A 82 15.62 2.21 6.42
C SER A 82 16.05 0.73 6.45
N GLN A 83 16.13 0.15 7.63
CA GLN A 83 16.49 -1.25 7.85
C GLN A 83 15.44 -1.93 8.70
N SER A 84 15.11 -3.17 8.38
CA SER A 84 14.14 -3.95 9.14
C SER A 84 14.48 -5.42 9.17
N PHE A 85 14.06 -6.08 10.23
CA PHE A 85 14.07 -7.54 10.33
C PHE A 85 12.77 -8.02 10.96
N THR A 86 12.38 -9.24 10.61
CA THR A 86 11.16 -9.89 11.07
C THR A 86 11.51 -11.19 11.76
N GLY A 87 10.91 -11.44 12.93
CA GLY A 87 11.00 -12.70 13.65
C GLY A 87 9.61 -13.28 13.92
N LYS A 88 9.56 -14.55 14.25
CA LYS A 88 8.33 -15.26 14.61
C LYS A 88 8.19 -15.31 16.13
N SER A 89 6.95 -15.16 16.60
CA SER A 89 6.61 -15.43 17.99
C SER A 89 6.20 -16.90 18.14
N GLN A 90 6.89 -17.63 18.99
CA GLN A 90 6.65 -19.05 19.24
C GLN A 90 5.91 -19.26 20.57
N LYS A 91 4.99 -20.23 20.62
CA LYS A 91 4.43 -20.68 21.89
C LYS A 91 5.49 -21.48 22.65
N GLN A 92 5.73 -21.10 23.90
CA GLN A 92 6.57 -21.83 24.82
C GLN A 92 5.76 -22.98 25.46
N LYS A 93 6.44 -23.95 26.06
CA LYS A 93 5.81 -25.05 26.80
C LYS A 93 4.88 -24.56 27.93
N SER A 94 5.15 -23.38 28.48
CA SER A 94 4.32 -22.69 29.48
C SER A 94 3.03 -22.06 28.92
N GLY A 95 2.73 -22.22 27.63
CA GLY A 95 1.60 -21.58 26.96
C GLY A 95 1.81 -20.10 26.63
N LYS A 96 2.84 -19.45 27.17
CA LYS A 96 3.18 -18.05 26.87
C LYS A 96 3.83 -17.92 25.49
N THR A 97 3.64 -16.79 24.84
CA THR A 97 4.34 -16.46 23.59
C THR A 97 5.74 -15.94 23.86
N SER A 98 6.69 -16.23 22.98
CA SER A 98 8.08 -15.75 23.11
C SER A 98 8.22 -14.24 22.94
N VAL A 99 7.22 -13.58 22.34
CA VAL A 99 7.11 -12.11 22.22
C VAL A 99 5.80 -11.68 22.82
N TYR A 100 5.82 -10.71 23.72
CA TYR A 100 4.62 -10.23 24.40
C TYR A 100 4.75 -8.78 24.84
N VAL A 101 3.61 -8.14 25.04
CA VAL A 101 3.51 -6.79 25.60
C VAL A 101 3.50 -6.90 27.11
N ALA A 102 4.41 -6.18 27.79
CA ALA A 102 4.53 -6.12 29.22
C ALA A 102 4.13 -4.73 29.74
N GLY A 103 2.89 -4.63 30.25
CA GLY A 103 2.32 -3.34 30.68
C GLY A 103 2.15 -2.34 29.54
N ASN A 104 2.13 -1.05 29.87
CA ASN A 104 1.80 0.02 28.91
C ASN A 104 2.99 0.52 28.07
N HIS A 105 4.22 0.17 28.45
CA HIS A 105 5.43 0.79 27.89
C HIS A 105 6.54 -0.18 27.56
N TYR A 106 6.34 -1.49 27.67
CA TYR A 106 7.40 -2.47 27.42
C TYR A 106 6.91 -3.59 26.49
N VAL A 107 7.81 -4.04 25.65
CA VAL A 107 7.66 -5.23 24.81
C VAL A 107 8.85 -6.13 25.05
N TYR A 108 8.61 -7.39 25.35
CA TYR A 108 9.66 -8.39 25.41
C TYR A 108 9.90 -9.03 24.06
N VAL A 109 11.15 -9.06 23.61
CA VAL A 109 11.57 -9.70 22.36
C VAL A 109 12.80 -10.58 22.66
N PRO A 110 12.84 -11.85 22.21
CA PRO A 110 13.98 -12.72 22.40
C PRO A 110 15.30 -12.09 21.93
N LYS A 111 16.39 -12.32 22.67
CA LYS A 111 17.73 -11.74 22.45
C LYS A 111 17.84 -10.22 22.68
N LEU A 112 16.75 -9.47 22.65
CA LEU A 112 16.74 -8.02 22.92
C LEU A 112 16.23 -7.69 24.32
N GLY A 113 15.51 -8.63 24.97
CA GLY A 113 14.94 -8.40 26.30
C GLY A 113 13.75 -7.43 26.29
N PHE A 114 13.57 -6.68 27.36
CA PHE A 114 12.52 -5.68 27.51
C PHE A 114 12.88 -4.39 26.80
N ILE A 115 12.13 -4.04 25.79
CA ILE A 115 12.28 -2.82 25.00
C ILE A 115 11.24 -1.81 25.46
N LYS A 116 11.68 -0.61 25.88
CA LYS A 116 10.79 0.49 26.20
C LYS A 116 10.19 1.08 24.93
N VAL A 117 8.87 1.21 24.90
CA VAL A 117 8.10 1.81 23.80
C VAL A 117 7.30 3.02 24.28
N SER A 118 6.95 3.93 23.38
CA SER A 118 6.23 5.17 23.74
C SER A 118 4.86 4.89 24.36
N LYS A 119 4.12 3.96 23.75
CA LYS A 119 2.82 3.47 24.22
C LYS A 119 2.52 2.14 23.54
N THR A 120 1.98 1.19 24.28
CA THR A 120 1.44 -0.04 23.72
C THR A 120 -0.06 0.10 23.47
N THR A 121 -0.54 -0.47 22.38
CA THR A 121 -1.97 -0.69 22.16
C THR A 121 -2.33 -2.05 22.78
N ARG A 122 -3.52 -2.15 23.37
CA ARG A 122 -4.04 -3.44 23.83
C ARG A 122 -4.12 -4.39 22.64
N ILE A 123 -3.46 -5.53 22.75
CA ILE A 123 -3.43 -6.57 21.71
C ILE A 123 -4.50 -7.59 22.08
N ASN A 124 -5.54 -7.70 21.26
CA ASN A 124 -6.56 -8.73 21.37
C ASN A 124 -6.19 -9.83 20.37
N GLY A 125 -5.54 -10.88 20.83
CA GLY A 125 -5.12 -11.99 19.96
C GLY A 125 -3.68 -12.43 20.20
N GLN A 126 -3.26 -13.41 19.40
CA GLN A 126 -1.93 -13.99 19.49
C GLN A 126 -0.96 -13.31 18.53
N ILE A 127 0.17 -12.84 19.05
CA ILE A 127 1.27 -12.34 18.20
C ILE A 127 1.89 -13.53 17.46
N LYS A 128 1.88 -13.50 16.12
CA LYS A 128 2.51 -14.51 15.24
C LYS A 128 3.90 -14.09 14.79
N GLU A 129 4.01 -12.86 14.33
CA GLU A 129 5.27 -12.30 13.85
C GLU A 129 5.45 -10.88 14.40
N TYR A 130 6.69 -10.45 14.50
CA TYR A 130 7.06 -9.07 14.82
C TYR A 130 8.08 -8.56 13.81
N THR A 131 8.01 -7.28 13.50
CA THR A 131 8.98 -6.60 12.64
C THR A 131 9.52 -5.37 13.36
N ILE A 132 10.84 -5.32 13.55
CA ILE A 132 11.52 -4.12 14.04
C ILE A 132 12.09 -3.38 12.85
N THR A 133 11.74 -2.10 12.73
CA THR A 133 12.18 -1.21 11.65
C THR A 133 12.92 -0.03 12.23
N ARG A 134 14.15 0.20 11.75
CA ARG A 134 14.88 1.44 11.94
C ARG A 134 14.60 2.37 10.77
N GLU A 135 14.00 3.51 11.05
CA GLU A 135 13.73 4.52 10.02
C GLU A 135 14.97 5.35 9.68
N SER A 136 14.92 6.02 8.53
CA SER A 136 16.05 6.83 8.02
C SER A 136 16.48 7.96 8.94
N PHE A 137 15.61 8.40 9.85
CA PHE A 137 15.88 9.44 10.84
C PHE A 137 16.30 8.90 12.21
N GLY A 138 16.51 7.57 12.33
CA GLY A 138 17.07 6.91 13.49
C GLY A 138 16.06 6.40 14.52
N ASP A 139 14.77 6.72 14.40
CA ASP A 139 13.72 6.19 15.28
C ASP A 139 13.43 4.72 14.95
N TYR A 140 13.08 3.92 15.96
CA TYR A 140 12.73 2.52 15.82
C TYR A 140 11.24 2.32 16.01
N TYR A 141 10.68 1.40 15.24
CA TYR A 141 9.29 0.98 15.32
C TYR A 141 9.23 -0.54 15.44
N ILE A 142 8.29 -1.02 16.24
CA ILE A 142 7.92 -2.43 16.29
C ILE A 142 6.47 -2.57 15.80
N SER A 143 6.24 -3.49 14.88
CA SER A 143 4.91 -3.85 14.39
C SER A 143 4.67 -5.34 14.60
N PHE A 144 3.43 -5.69 14.92
CA PHE A 144 3.02 -7.06 15.17
C PHE A 144 2.02 -7.53 14.12
N GLN A 145 2.20 -8.75 13.66
CA GLN A 145 1.16 -9.51 12.99
C GLN A 145 0.44 -10.33 14.06
N ILE A 146 -0.86 -10.09 14.19
CA ILE A 146 -1.70 -10.67 15.23
C ILE A 146 -2.73 -11.55 14.55
N GLU A 147 -2.97 -12.72 15.14
CA GLU A 147 -4.14 -13.52 14.85
C GLU A 147 -5.23 -13.12 15.83
N GLU A 148 -6.21 -12.40 15.29
CA GLU A 148 -7.40 -12.01 16.06
C GLU A 148 -8.52 -13.02 15.81
N PRO A 149 -9.44 -13.23 16.76
CA PRO A 149 -10.67 -13.95 16.50
C PRO A 149 -11.48 -13.22 15.42
N ASP A 150 -12.41 -13.94 14.80
CA ASP A 150 -13.28 -13.37 13.77
C ASP A 150 -13.98 -12.12 14.31
N ARG A 151 -13.97 -11.07 13.49
CA ARG A 151 -14.61 -9.80 13.84
C ARG A 151 -16.12 -9.93 13.65
N GLU A 152 -16.84 -9.32 14.55
CA GLU A 152 -18.28 -9.17 14.38
C GLU A 152 -18.58 -8.33 13.13
N LEU A 153 -19.50 -8.82 12.32
CA LEU A 153 -19.95 -8.11 11.13
C LEU A 153 -20.77 -6.90 11.56
N LEU A 154 -20.62 -5.79 10.85
CA LEU A 154 -21.42 -4.61 11.11
C LEU A 154 -22.87 -4.82 10.66
N VAL A 155 -23.79 -4.24 11.41
CA VAL A 155 -25.22 -4.21 11.06
C VAL A 155 -25.41 -3.60 9.67
N LYS A 156 -26.33 -4.17 8.89
CA LYS A 156 -26.68 -3.64 7.56
C LYS A 156 -27.45 -2.33 7.68
N THR A 157 -27.00 -1.32 6.96
CA THR A 157 -27.58 0.03 6.95
C THR A 157 -28.51 0.25 5.75
N LYS A 158 -28.48 -0.65 4.76
CA LYS A 158 -29.18 -0.55 3.47
C LYS A 158 -28.78 0.69 2.64
N GLN A 159 -27.65 1.33 3.00
CA GLN A 159 -27.13 2.49 2.28
C GLN A 159 -26.11 2.06 1.23
N LEU A 160 -26.18 2.68 0.05
CA LEU A 160 -25.29 2.46 -1.08
C LEU A 160 -24.57 3.76 -1.40
N MET A 161 -23.34 3.68 -1.89
CA MET A 161 -22.63 4.84 -2.40
C MET A 161 -21.79 4.54 -3.63
N GLY A 162 -21.86 5.44 -4.62
CA GLY A 162 -20.83 5.62 -5.62
C GLY A 162 -19.91 6.76 -5.23
N GLY A 163 -18.64 6.66 -5.56
CA GLY A 163 -17.67 7.69 -5.21
C GLY A 163 -16.70 8.02 -6.33
N ASP A 164 -16.61 9.29 -6.70
CA ASP A 164 -15.63 9.84 -7.61
C ASP A 164 -14.40 10.33 -6.84
N LEU A 165 -13.20 9.91 -7.28
CA LEU A 165 -11.91 10.25 -6.66
C LEU A 165 -11.26 11.44 -7.38
N GLY A 166 -11.25 12.61 -6.74
CA GLY A 166 -10.76 13.85 -7.33
C GLY A 166 -9.51 14.45 -6.69
N LEU A 167 -8.93 15.44 -7.35
CA LEU A 167 -7.82 16.24 -6.83
C LEU A 167 -8.28 17.49 -6.06
N THR A 168 -9.48 17.97 -6.30
CA THR A 168 -10.10 19.09 -5.56
C THR A 168 -10.66 18.58 -4.24
N HIS A 169 -11.54 17.62 -4.30
CA HIS A 169 -12.01 16.81 -3.18
C HIS A 169 -11.39 15.42 -3.28
N LEU A 170 -11.05 14.81 -2.16
CA LEU A 170 -10.55 13.44 -2.16
C LEU A 170 -11.59 12.47 -2.72
N LEU A 171 -12.85 12.72 -2.35
CA LEU A 171 -13.97 11.86 -2.67
C LEU A 171 -15.25 12.70 -2.74
N THR A 172 -16.01 12.55 -3.83
CA THR A 172 -17.38 13.05 -3.99
C THR A 172 -18.33 11.86 -4.06
N LEU A 173 -19.36 11.83 -3.24
CA LEU A 173 -20.34 10.75 -3.19
C LEU A 173 -21.54 11.01 -4.09
N SER A 174 -22.23 9.93 -4.48
CA SER A 174 -23.46 9.97 -5.27
C SER A 174 -24.63 10.72 -4.59
N ASN A 175 -24.61 10.86 -3.26
CA ASN A 175 -25.56 11.67 -2.49
C ASN A 175 -25.13 13.13 -2.31
N GLY A 176 -24.14 13.61 -3.03
CA GLY A 176 -23.66 14.99 -2.99
C GLY A 176 -22.65 15.33 -1.91
N LEU A 177 -22.36 14.42 -0.96
CA LEU A 177 -21.36 14.68 0.07
C LEU A 177 -19.95 14.74 -0.53
N LYS A 178 -19.19 15.77 -0.17
CA LYS A 178 -17.81 15.98 -0.63
C LYS A 178 -16.84 15.93 0.53
N PHE A 179 -15.81 15.11 0.42
CA PHE A 179 -14.76 14.97 1.43
C PHE A 179 -13.47 15.68 0.96
N PRO A 180 -12.94 16.60 1.76
CA PRO A 180 -11.74 17.33 1.38
C PRO A 180 -10.53 16.41 1.35
N LYS A 181 -9.55 16.79 0.51
CA LYS A 181 -8.24 16.14 0.55
C LYS A 181 -7.54 16.43 1.86
N PHE A 182 -6.65 15.50 2.26
CA PHE A 182 -5.82 15.69 3.44
C PHE A 182 -4.95 16.95 3.31
N SER A 183 -4.97 17.80 4.35
CA SER A 183 -4.05 18.92 4.50
C SER A 183 -3.21 18.73 5.77
N PRO A 184 -1.87 18.86 5.68
CA PRO A 184 -0.99 18.65 6.84
C PRO A 184 -1.08 19.76 7.90
N GLY A 185 -1.85 20.83 7.63
CA GLY A 185 -1.87 22.04 8.41
C GLY A 185 -0.73 23.02 8.03
N GLN A 186 -1.01 24.30 8.18
CA GLN A 186 -0.12 25.37 7.67
C GLN A 186 1.28 25.34 8.29
N ALA A 187 1.38 25.21 9.62
CA ALA A 187 2.67 25.20 10.33
C ALA A 187 3.57 24.04 9.89
N LEU A 188 3.01 22.83 9.70
CA LEU A 188 3.77 21.67 9.27
C LEU A 188 4.17 21.78 7.78
N ALA A 189 3.31 22.34 6.94
CA ALA A 189 3.61 22.61 5.53
C ALA A 189 4.74 23.64 5.38
N LEU A 190 4.75 24.69 6.16
CA LEU A 190 5.84 25.70 6.20
C LEU A 190 7.16 25.08 6.69
N SER A 191 7.12 24.28 7.76
CA SER A 191 8.30 23.55 8.25
C SER A 191 8.92 22.63 7.18
N LEU A 192 8.10 21.90 6.44
CA LEU A 192 8.57 21.05 5.33
C LEU A 192 9.18 21.87 4.19
N LYS A 193 8.58 23.01 3.82
CA LYS A 193 9.12 23.91 2.79
C LYS A 193 10.49 24.47 3.21
N ALA A 194 10.61 24.94 4.46
CA ALA A 194 11.86 25.49 4.99
C ALA A 194 12.98 24.44 5.00
N GLN A 195 12.69 23.22 5.45
CA GLN A 195 13.66 22.13 5.47
C GLN A 195 14.07 21.67 4.06
N SER A 196 13.12 21.58 3.13
CA SER A 196 13.41 21.26 1.73
C SER A 196 14.29 22.34 1.08
N LYS A 197 14.02 23.60 1.35
CA LYS A 197 14.84 24.73 0.85
C LYS A 197 16.27 24.67 1.41
N ALA A 198 16.42 24.41 2.70
CA ALA A 198 17.73 24.26 3.35
C ALA A 198 18.53 23.07 2.78
N SER A 199 17.88 21.92 2.54
CA SER A 199 18.53 20.75 1.92
C SER A 199 19.00 21.04 0.48
N LYS A 200 18.19 21.74 -0.31
CA LYS A 200 18.56 22.14 -1.69
C LYS A 200 19.73 23.12 -1.72
N SER A 201 19.77 24.10 -0.80
CA SER A 201 20.86 25.05 -0.68
C SER A 201 22.18 24.36 -0.35
N MET A 202 22.16 23.40 0.56
CA MET A 202 23.35 22.62 0.91
C MET A 202 23.88 21.79 -0.25
N ASN A 203 22.99 21.11 -1.00
CA ASN A 203 23.40 20.30 -2.16
C ASN A 203 24.01 21.16 -3.30
N ARG A 204 23.64 22.45 -3.38
CA ARG A 204 24.22 23.38 -4.38
C ARG A 204 25.59 23.90 -3.95
N ASN A 205 25.80 24.08 -2.67
CA ASN A 205 27.04 24.69 -2.13
C ASN A 205 28.07 23.64 -1.71
N SER A 206 27.66 22.36 -1.56
CA SER A 206 28.60 21.29 -1.26
C SER A 206 29.23 20.78 -2.55
N LYS A 207 30.54 20.84 -2.62
CA LYS A 207 31.36 20.11 -3.63
C LYS A 207 31.34 18.59 -3.35
N ILE A 208 30.29 18.07 -2.68
CA ILE A 208 30.13 16.66 -2.38
C ILE A 208 29.69 15.98 -3.67
N LEU A 209 30.62 15.29 -4.29
CA LEU A 209 30.38 14.40 -5.42
C LEU A 209 29.44 13.26 -4.95
N THR A 210 28.43 12.98 -5.74
CA THR A 210 27.68 11.74 -5.58
C THR A 210 28.61 10.57 -5.87
N THR A 211 28.33 9.39 -5.35
CA THR A 211 29.12 8.18 -5.61
C THR A 211 29.29 7.92 -7.12
N ASN A 212 28.27 8.25 -7.92
CA ASN A 212 28.33 8.09 -9.38
C ASN A 212 29.22 9.14 -10.05
N GLU A 213 29.20 10.38 -9.57
CA GLU A 213 30.11 11.44 -10.05
C GLU A 213 31.55 11.13 -9.68
N LEU A 214 31.78 10.61 -8.46
CA LEU A 214 33.11 10.18 -8.01
C LEU A 214 33.65 9.04 -8.91
N ILE A 215 32.86 8.02 -9.16
CA ILE A 215 33.21 6.91 -10.04
C ILE A 215 33.53 7.43 -11.45
N TYR A 216 32.67 8.31 -11.99
CA TYR A 216 32.87 8.92 -13.30
C TYR A 216 34.20 9.69 -13.40
N LEU A 217 34.55 10.47 -12.36
CA LEU A 217 35.80 11.26 -12.34
C LEU A 217 37.04 10.34 -12.23
N ILE A 218 36.94 9.27 -11.44
CA ILE A 218 38.00 8.27 -11.33
C ILE A 218 38.19 7.51 -12.66
N GLU A 219 37.11 7.07 -13.28
CA GLU A 219 37.14 6.34 -14.58
C GLU A 219 37.71 7.22 -15.72
N LYS A 220 37.49 8.53 -15.64
CA LYS A 220 38.03 9.50 -16.63
C LYS A 220 39.44 9.99 -16.31
N GLY A 221 40.06 9.57 -15.20
CA GLY A 221 41.36 10.03 -14.76
C GLY A 221 41.43 11.54 -14.46
N ILE A 222 40.29 12.18 -14.16
CA ILE A 222 40.16 13.61 -13.87
C ILE A 222 40.03 13.87 -12.36
N PHE A 223 40.05 12.79 -11.56
CA PHE A 223 39.96 12.90 -10.10
C PHE A 223 41.25 13.49 -9.55
N ASP A 224 41.15 14.66 -8.95
CA ASP A 224 42.24 15.39 -8.33
C ASP A 224 42.01 15.38 -6.82
N GLU A 225 42.80 14.60 -6.08
CA GLU A 225 42.67 14.47 -4.61
C GLU A 225 42.86 15.80 -3.89
N ASP A 226 43.71 16.71 -4.41
CA ASP A 226 44.00 18.03 -3.81
C ASP A 226 42.83 19.00 -3.97
N LYS A 227 41.99 18.81 -4.97
CA LYS A 227 40.79 19.60 -5.25
C LYS A 227 39.58 19.19 -4.45
N TYR A 228 39.56 17.96 -3.96
CA TYR A 228 38.46 17.32 -3.26
C TYR A 228 38.87 16.86 -1.87
N GLU A 229 39.71 17.67 -1.18
CA GLU A 229 40.00 17.45 0.24
C GLU A 229 38.71 17.13 0.97
N ALA A 230 38.72 16.04 1.71
CA ALA A 230 37.57 15.60 2.49
C ALA A 230 37.08 16.75 3.35
N SER A 231 36.03 17.42 2.90
CA SER A 231 35.37 18.44 3.67
C SER A 231 35.16 17.89 5.09
N GLU A 232 35.57 18.63 6.10
CA GLU A 232 35.63 18.15 7.47
C GLU A 232 34.38 17.39 7.87
N LEU A 233 34.51 16.27 8.55
CA LEU A 233 33.43 15.41 9.08
C LEU A 233 32.31 16.20 9.79
N SER A 234 32.57 17.45 10.21
CA SER A 234 31.63 18.40 10.79
C SER A 234 30.54 18.87 9.80
N GLU A 235 30.86 19.10 8.53
CA GLU A 235 29.87 19.50 7.50
C GLU A 235 28.91 18.35 7.20
N PHE A 236 29.39 17.11 7.16
CA PHE A 236 28.57 15.92 6.99
C PHE A 236 27.60 15.73 8.16
N LYS A 237 28.02 15.96 9.41
CA LYS A 237 27.17 15.84 10.59
C LYS A 237 25.98 16.82 10.55
N ASN A 238 26.18 18.04 10.11
CA ASN A 238 25.11 19.03 9.98
C ASN A 238 24.15 18.69 8.84
N HIS A 239 24.65 18.22 7.70
CA HIS A 239 23.84 17.72 6.60
C HIS A 239 22.97 16.53 7.06
N GLU A 240 23.57 15.55 7.73
CA GLU A 240 22.86 14.39 8.27
C GLU A 240 21.76 14.81 9.27
N LYS A 241 22.05 15.74 10.20
CA LYS A 241 21.04 16.27 11.13
C LYS A 241 19.86 16.93 10.39
N ARG A 242 20.12 17.72 9.35
CA ARG A 242 19.06 18.35 8.54
C ARG A 242 18.24 17.32 7.76
N MET A 243 18.89 16.32 7.16
CA MET A 243 18.22 15.22 6.48
C MET A 243 17.31 14.42 7.43
N LYS A 244 17.79 14.11 8.64
CA LYS A 244 16.98 13.45 9.68
C LYS A 244 15.78 14.30 10.11
N LYS A 245 15.94 15.59 10.31
CA LYS A 245 14.82 16.52 10.62
C LYS A 245 13.78 16.54 9.49
N SER A 246 14.22 16.64 8.23
CA SER A 246 13.33 16.61 7.06
C SER A 246 12.58 15.29 6.96
N ALA A 247 13.26 14.16 7.08
CA ALA A 247 12.65 12.83 7.05
C ALA A 247 11.61 12.64 8.18
N LYS A 248 11.93 13.12 9.40
CA LYS A 248 11.00 13.06 10.54
C LYS A 248 9.74 13.91 10.31
N ALA A 249 9.88 15.10 9.72
CA ALA A 249 8.72 15.93 9.37
C ALA A 249 7.87 15.30 8.27
N GLN A 250 8.48 14.74 7.23
CA GLN A 250 7.77 14.01 6.17
C GLN A 250 7.03 12.79 6.74
N ARG A 251 7.65 12.03 7.64
CA ARG A 251 7.00 10.90 8.32
C ARG A 251 5.79 11.34 9.14
N LYS A 252 5.90 12.47 9.86
CA LYS A 252 4.79 13.03 10.61
C LYS A 252 3.59 13.39 9.70
N VAL A 253 3.85 13.95 8.52
CA VAL A 253 2.80 14.21 7.51
C VAL A 253 2.19 12.92 7.01
N ALA A 254 3.02 11.93 6.67
CA ALA A 254 2.54 10.63 6.21
C ALA A 254 1.65 9.96 7.27
N ASN A 255 2.06 9.94 8.53
CA ASN A 255 1.28 9.36 9.63
C ASN A 255 -0.07 10.08 9.82
N LYS A 256 -0.11 11.41 9.79
CA LYS A 256 -1.36 12.18 9.87
C LYS A 256 -2.30 11.89 8.69
N ARG A 257 -1.73 11.73 7.47
CA ARG A 257 -2.50 11.35 6.29
C ARG A 257 -3.10 9.96 6.44
N HIS A 258 -2.31 8.99 6.90
CA HIS A 258 -2.80 7.64 7.17
C HIS A 258 -3.93 7.64 8.21
N ASP A 259 -3.77 8.37 9.31
CA ASP A 259 -4.82 8.49 10.34
C ASP A 259 -6.11 9.10 9.77
N HIS A 260 -6.00 10.18 8.98
CA HIS A 260 -7.14 10.78 8.28
C HIS A 260 -7.85 9.78 7.37
N LEU A 261 -7.10 9.06 6.52
CA LEU A 261 -7.67 8.04 5.63
C LEU A 261 -8.28 6.87 6.40
N HIS A 262 -7.67 6.45 7.51
CA HIS A 262 -8.23 5.39 8.37
C HIS A 262 -9.57 5.80 8.98
N LYS A 263 -9.69 7.05 9.48
CA LYS A 263 -10.93 7.59 10.05
C LYS A 263 -12.02 7.72 8.99
N LEU A 264 -11.68 8.27 7.82
CA LEU A 264 -12.62 8.41 6.71
C LEU A 264 -13.14 7.06 6.23
N THR A 265 -12.22 6.12 5.93
CA THR A 265 -12.63 4.79 5.45
C THR A 265 -13.40 3.99 6.49
N LYS A 266 -13.14 4.18 7.79
CA LYS A 266 -13.94 3.59 8.86
C LYS A 266 -15.38 4.13 8.83
N LYS A 267 -15.53 5.45 8.79
CA LYS A 267 -16.83 6.10 8.71
C LYS A 267 -17.65 5.63 7.51
N LEU A 268 -17.01 5.53 6.33
CA LEU A 268 -17.71 5.06 5.12
C LEU A 268 -18.20 3.61 5.25
N VAL A 269 -17.37 2.72 5.77
CA VAL A 269 -17.75 1.29 5.96
C VAL A 269 -18.83 1.12 7.04
N GLU A 270 -18.84 1.99 8.05
CA GLU A 270 -19.91 2.00 9.07
C GLU A 270 -21.24 2.54 8.51
N THR A 271 -21.18 3.45 7.52
CA THR A 271 -22.37 4.10 6.96
C THR A 271 -22.97 3.32 5.78
N TYR A 272 -22.15 2.73 4.92
CA TYR A 272 -22.61 2.16 3.65
C TYR A 272 -22.36 0.65 3.59
N ASP A 273 -23.34 -0.08 3.06
CA ASP A 273 -23.26 -1.54 2.83
C ASP A 273 -22.59 -1.86 1.50
N VAL A 274 -22.76 -0.99 0.50
CA VAL A 274 -22.17 -1.10 -0.81
C VAL A 274 -21.38 0.17 -1.13
N ILE A 275 -20.13 -0.01 -1.50
CA ILE A 275 -19.20 1.07 -1.84
C ILE A 275 -18.63 0.79 -3.22
N VAL A 276 -18.91 1.68 -4.17
CA VAL A 276 -18.41 1.58 -5.54
C VAL A 276 -17.46 2.73 -5.84
N LEU A 277 -16.27 2.42 -6.35
CA LEU A 277 -15.27 3.40 -6.76
C LEU A 277 -14.70 3.07 -8.14
N GLU A 278 -14.01 4.03 -8.76
CA GLU A 278 -13.26 3.82 -9.99
C GLU A 278 -11.93 3.07 -9.77
N ASP A 279 -11.60 2.14 -10.68
CA ASP A 279 -10.28 1.47 -10.72
C ASP A 279 -9.24 2.36 -11.40
N LEU A 280 -8.79 3.39 -10.70
CA LEU A 280 -7.79 4.32 -11.20
C LEU A 280 -6.42 3.66 -11.33
N LYS A 281 -5.80 3.72 -12.50
CA LYS A 281 -4.42 3.24 -12.74
C LYS A 281 -3.40 4.26 -12.25
N VAL A 282 -3.33 4.43 -10.92
CA VAL A 282 -2.51 5.46 -10.24
C VAL A 282 -1.05 5.45 -10.71
N LYS A 283 -0.44 4.26 -10.94
CA LYS A 283 0.94 4.14 -11.45
C LYS A 283 1.12 4.87 -12.79
N ASN A 284 0.16 4.76 -13.70
CA ASN A 284 0.21 5.43 -15.00
C ASN A 284 -0.01 6.94 -14.86
N MET A 285 -0.91 7.36 -13.96
CA MET A 285 -1.18 8.76 -13.71
C MET A 285 0.03 9.49 -13.09
N LEU A 286 0.85 8.81 -12.30
CA LEU A 286 2.09 9.36 -11.71
C LEU A 286 3.18 9.66 -12.76
N LYS A 287 3.09 9.15 -13.98
CA LYS A 287 4.00 9.50 -15.09
C LYS A 287 3.82 10.96 -15.55
N ASN A 288 2.67 11.57 -15.27
CA ASN A 288 2.44 12.99 -15.53
C ASN A 288 3.13 13.84 -14.47
N HIS A 289 4.30 14.40 -14.79
CA HIS A 289 5.13 15.18 -13.87
C HIS A 289 4.41 16.40 -13.27
N LYS A 290 3.48 17.03 -14.00
CA LYS A 290 2.71 18.19 -13.54
C LYS A 290 1.75 17.83 -12.41
N LEU A 291 1.15 16.65 -12.46
CA LEU A 291 0.14 16.18 -11.49
C LEU A 291 0.68 15.15 -10.48
N ALA A 292 1.84 14.56 -10.71
CA ALA A 292 2.40 13.49 -9.91
C ALA A 292 2.43 13.79 -8.40
N LYS A 293 2.82 15.02 -8.02
CA LYS A 293 2.82 15.45 -6.61
C LYS A 293 1.42 15.51 -6.01
N ALA A 294 0.44 16.03 -6.75
CA ALA A 294 -0.96 16.13 -6.31
C ALA A 294 -1.58 14.72 -6.15
N ILE A 295 -1.37 13.85 -7.13
CA ILE A 295 -1.84 12.45 -7.13
C ILE A 295 -1.19 11.65 -5.98
N SER A 296 0.12 11.79 -5.78
CA SER A 296 0.82 11.16 -4.65
C SER A 296 0.28 11.63 -3.30
N ASN A 297 -0.03 12.92 -3.17
CA ASN A 297 -0.59 13.48 -1.95
C ASN A 297 -2.04 13.05 -1.70
N ALA A 298 -2.85 12.84 -2.74
CA ALA A 298 -4.21 12.34 -2.63
C ALA A 298 -4.25 10.89 -2.09
N SER A 299 -3.19 10.10 -2.36
CA SER A 299 -3.01 8.73 -1.82
C SER A 299 -4.18 7.78 -2.14
N TRP A 300 -4.77 7.89 -3.33
CA TRP A 300 -5.93 7.09 -3.76
C TRP A 300 -5.71 5.59 -3.63
N ALA A 301 -4.55 5.08 -4.03
CA ALA A 301 -4.23 3.66 -3.88
C ALA A 301 -4.27 3.18 -2.41
N THR A 302 -3.85 4.04 -1.46
CA THR A 302 -3.93 3.74 -0.03
C THR A 302 -5.37 3.78 0.46
N PHE A 303 -6.16 4.76 0.01
CA PHE A 303 -7.58 4.91 0.33
C PHE A 303 -8.38 3.68 -0.13
N VAL A 304 -8.24 3.29 -1.39
CA VAL A 304 -8.88 2.10 -1.98
C VAL A 304 -8.48 0.83 -1.22
N ARG A 305 -7.19 0.67 -0.92
CA ARG A 305 -6.70 -0.48 -0.13
C ARG A 305 -7.35 -0.53 1.26
N TYR A 306 -7.50 0.63 1.94
CA TYR A 306 -8.12 0.68 3.27
C TYR A 306 -9.61 0.37 3.23
N LEU A 307 -10.33 0.81 2.22
CA LEU A 307 -11.73 0.45 2.03
C LEU A 307 -11.88 -1.05 1.76
N ARG A 308 -11.09 -1.61 0.84
CA ARG A 308 -11.18 -3.01 0.44
C ARG A 308 -11.11 -3.95 1.64
N TYR A 309 -10.03 -3.91 2.43
CA TYR A 309 -9.90 -4.82 3.55
C TYR A 309 -10.91 -4.54 4.69
N LYS A 310 -11.32 -3.28 4.88
CA LYS A 310 -12.33 -2.96 5.88
C LYS A 310 -13.71 -3.45 5.47
N CYS A 311 -14.09 -3.31 4.20
CA CYS A 311 -15.32 -3.90 3.68
C CYS A 311 -15.34 -5.41 3.87
N GLU A 312 -14.24 -6.08 3.55
CA GLU A 312 -14.06 -7.52 3.78
C GLU A 312 -14.21 -7.87 5.27
N TRP A 313 -13.52 -7.16 6.17
CA TRP A 313 -13.60 -7.39 7.61
C TRP A 313 -14.99 -7.22 8.21
N TYR A 314 -15.79 -6.31 7.68
CA TYR A 314 -17.10 -5.95 8.23
C TYR A 314 -18.28 -6.46 7.42
N GLY A 315 -18.04 -7.33 6.44
CA GLY A 315 -19.10 -7.93 5.60
C GLY A 315 -19.83 -6.92 4.73
N LYS A 316 -19.13 -5.90 4.24
CA LYS A 316 -19.63 -4.89 3.30
C LYS A 316 -19.15 -5.17 1.88
N LEU A 317 -19.91 -4.78 0.88
CA LEU A 317 -19.56 -5.00 -0.53
C LEU A 317 -18.71 -3.84 -1.06
N PHE A 318 -17.56 -4.16 -1.67
CA PHE A 318 -16.66 -3.18 -2.30
C PHE A 318 -16.45 -3.53 -3.76
N ILE A 319 -16.80 -2.61 -4.67
CA ILE A 319 -16.74 -2.80 -6.11
C ILE A 319 -15.84 -1.74 -6.73
N LEU A 320 -15.01 -2.14 -7.70
CA LEU A 320 -14.25 -1.24 -8.56
C LEU A 320 -14.75 -1.33 -9.98
N VAL A 321 -14.99 -0.17 -10.60
CA VAL A 321 -15.45 -0.07 -11.99
C VAL A 321 -14.42 0.64 -12.88
N PRO A 322 -14.38 0.34 -14.20
CA PRO A 322 -13.53 1.06 -15.14
C PRO A 322 -13.85 2.56 -15.17
N PRO A 323 -12.82 3.46 -15.17
CA PRO A 323 -13.01 4.92 -15.09
C PRO A 323 -13.36 5.58 -16.43
N HIS A 324 -14.05 4.88 -17.34
CA HIS A 324 -14.35 5.39 -18.66
C HIS A 324 -15.75 6.01 -18.71
N TYR A 325 -15.85 7.23 -19.25
CA TYR A 325 -17.10 7.94 -19.56
C TYR A 325 -18.00 8.32 -18.37
N THR A 326 -17.63 8.07 -17.13
CA THR A 326 -18.43 8.36 -15.94
C THR A 326 -18.82 9.82 -15.81
N SER A 327 -17.93 10.75 -16.17
CA SER A 327 -18.22 12.20 -16.17
C SER A 327 -18.81 12.74 -17.48
N ARG A 328 -18.98 11.88 -18.51
CA ARG A 328 -19.51 12.29 -19.83
C ARG A 328 -20.99 11.99 -19.97
N ILE A 329 -21.41 10.86 -19.45
CA ILE A 329 -22.78 10.35 -19.53
C ILE A 329 -23.64 11.09 -18.54
N CYS A 330 -24.80 11.58 -18.97
CA CYS A 330 -25.83 12.11 -18.10
C CYS A 330 -26.43 10.97 -17.28
N HIS A 331 -26.40 11.07 -15.93
CA HIS A 331 -26.96 10.02 -15.10
C HIS A 331 -28.48 9.91 -15.22
N GLN A 332 -29.16 11.01 -15.58
CA GLN A 332 -30.61 11.06 -15.71
C GLN A 332 -31.14 10.39 -16.98
N CYS A 333 -30.54 10.67 -18.14
CA CYS A 333 -31.04 10.19 -19.42
C CYS A 333 -30.08 9.33 -20.23
N SER A 334 -28.92 9.01 -19.68
CA SER A 334 -27.86 8.19 -20.30
C SER A 334 -27.27 8.78 -21.59
N TRP A 335 -27.54 10.04 -21.91
CA TRP A 335 -26.97 10.71 -23.09
C TRP A 335 -25.46 10.97 -22.89
N ASP A 336 -24.64 10.62 -23.89
CA ASP A 336 -23.23 10.97 -23.91
C ASP A 336 -23.04 12.42 -24.38
N SER A 337 -22.87 13.33 -23.44
CA SER A 337 -22.65 14.77 -23.71
C SER A 337 -21.21 15.12 -24.08
N GLY A 338 -20.37 14.13 -24.36
CA GLY A 338 -18.99 14.32 -24.79
C GLY A 338 -18.03 14.72 -23.66
N LYS A 339 -16.76 14.85 -24.03
CA LYS A 339 -15.70 15.22 -23.10
C LYS A 339 -15.78 16.70 -22.74
N LYS A 340 -15.83 17.02 -21.47
CA LYS A 340 -15.85 18.40 -20.96
C LYS A 340 -14.46 18.84 -20.50
N PRO A 341 -14.09 20.12 -20.67
CA PRO A 341 -12.88 20.70 -20.08
C PRO A 341 -12.82 20.48 -18.57
N LEU A 342 -11.61 20.46 -17.99
CA LEU A 342 -11.44 20.17 -16.56
C LEU A 342 -11.92 21.27 -15.61
N ASP A 343 -12.02 22.49 -16.11
CA ASP A 343 -12.51 23.68 -15.40
C ASP A 343 -14.05 23.73 -15.33
N VAL A 344 -14.75 23.04 -16.23
CA VAL A 344 -16.22 22.93 -16.21
C VAL A 344 -16.63 22.02 -15.06
N ARG A 345 -17.26 22.63 -14.03
CA ARG A 345 -17.76 21.91 -12.85
C ARG A 345 -19.25 21.64 -12.87
N GLU A 346 -20.00 22.53 -13.48
CA GLU A 346 -21.44 22.39 -13.71
C GLU A 346 -21.73 22.40 -15.21
N TRP A 347 -22.69 21.60 -15.63
CA TRP A 347 -23.09 21.50 -17.03
C TRP A 347 -24.54 21.08 -17.17
N THR A 348 -25.19 21.57 -18.22
CA THR A 348 -26.56 21.18 -18.56
C THR A 348 -26.56 20.15 -19.67
N CYS A 349 -27.32 19.06 -19.50
CA CYS A 349 -27.46 18.02 -20.49
C CYS A 349 -28.21 18.57 -21.74
N PRO A 350 -27.66 18.43 -22.95
CA PRO A 350 -28.35 18.93 -24.16
C PRO A 350 -29.60 18.12 -24.53
N HIS A 351 -29.76 16.92 -23.99
CA HIS A 351 -30.88 16.03 -24.29
C HIS A 351 -32.04 16.18 -23.30
N CYS A 352 -31.81 16.11 -22.02
CA CYS A 352 -32.87 16.20 -20.99
C CYS A 352 -32.92 17.54 -20.27
N HIS A 353 -32.01 18.47 -20.56
CA HIS A 353 -31.91 19.82 -20.01
C HIS A 353 -31.67 19.87 -18.50
N GLU A 354 -31.34 18.76 -17.87
CA GLU A 354 -30.98 18.69 -16.44
C GLU A 354 -29.58 19.26 -16.23
N THR A 355 -29.40 20.03 -15.15
CA THR A 355 -28.11 20.62 -14.76
C THR A 355 -27.43 19.78 -13.69
N HIS A 356 -26.19 19.42 -13.95
CA HIS A 356 -25.40 18.52 -13.12
C HIS A 356 -24.15 19.17 -12.55
N ASP A 357 -23.86 18.91 -11.26
CA ASP A 357 -22.49 18.94 -10.77
C ASP A 357 -21.74 17.75 -11.40
N ARG A 358 -20.61 18.02 -12.03
CA ARG A 358 -19.83 17.04 -12.79
C ARG A 358 -19.37 15.85 -11.93
N ASP A 359 -18.87 16.13 -10.71
CA ASP A 359 -18.31 15.14 -9.81
C ASP A 359 -19.43 14.27 -9.19
N ILE A 360 -20.59 14.88 -8.88
CA ILE A 360 -21.77 14.15 -8.40
C ILE A 360 -22.36 13.27 -9.50
N ASN A 361 -22.50 13.80 -10.72
CA ASN A 361 -22.96 13.02 -11.89
C ASN A 361 -22.04 11.80 -12.12
N ALA A 362 -20.72 11.99 -12.03
CA ALA A 362 -19.77 10.89 -12.16
C ALA A 362 -19.97 9.85 -11.04
N ALA A 363 -20.14 10.29 -9.78
CA ALA A 363 -20.34 9.39 -8.65
C ALA A 363 -21.62 8.55 -8.77
N ILE A 364 -22.71 9.11 -9.29
CA ILE A 364 -23.96 8.39 -9.57
C ILE A 364 -23.73 7.34 -10.68
N ASN A 365 -23.10 7.72 -11.79
CA ASN A 365 -22.77 6.78 -12.87
C ASN A 365 -21.84 5.65 -12.40
N ILE A 366 -20.90 5.94 -11.50
CA ILE A 366 -20.03 4.92 -10.87
C ILE A 366 -20.87 3.93 -10.08
N LEU A 367 -21.83 4.42 -9.28
CA LEU A 367 -22.73 3.56 -8.51
C LEU A 367 -23.53 2.63 -9.42
N TYR A 368 -24.20 3.16 -10.44
CA TYR A 368 -25.01 2.37 -11.40
C TYR A 368 -24.18 1.28 -12.06
N ARG A 369 -23.04 1.64 -12.61
CA ARG A 369 -22.16 0.70 -13.29
C ARG A 369 -21.66 -0.41 -12.35
N GLY A 370 -21.38 -0.07 -11.08
CA GLY A 370 -20.97 -1.05 -10.10
C GLY A 370 -22.07 -2.04 -9.74
N LEU A 371 -23.28 -1.55 -9.56
CA LEU A 371 -24.44 -2.41 -9.27
C LEU A 371 -24.74 -3.31 -10.47
N GLU A 372 -24.74 -2.78 -11.68
CA GLU A 372 -24.93 -3.56 -12.91
C GLU A 372 -23.87 -4.67 -13.04
N THR A 373 -22.60 -4.33 -12.89
CA THR A 373 -21.48 -5.30 -12.97
C THR A 373 -21.63 -6.39 -11.92
N TYR A 374 -22.00 -6.03 -10.69
CA TYR A 374 -22.21 -6.99 -9.62
C TYR A 374 -23.38 -7.93 -9.92
N LEU A 375 -24.52 -7.41 -10.34
CA LEU A 375 -25.69 -8.20 -10.66
C LEU A 375 -25.45 -9.15 -11.84
N GLN A 376 -24.74 -8.69 -12.87
CA GLN A 376 -24.32 -9.55 -13.98
C GLN A 376 -23.41 -10.69 -13.51
N SER A 377 -22.47 -10.41 -12.60
CA SER A 377 -21.59 -11.44 -12.03
C SER A 377 -22.36 -12.49 -11.22
N GLN A 378 -23.39 -12.07 -10.48
CA GLN A 378 -24.28 -13.00 -9.73
C GLN A 378 -25.09 -13.89 -10.68
N LEU A 379 -25.56 -13.34 -11.80
CA LEU A 379 -26.26 -14.12 -12.83
C LEU A 379 -25.37 -15.20 -13.45
N VAL A 380 -24.10 -14.87 -13.74
CA VAL A 380 -23.13 -15.85 -14.28
C VAL A 380 -22.89 -16.98 -13.26
N LEU A 381 -22.65 -16.64 -12.00
CA LEU A 381 -22.46 -17.65 -10.93
C LEU A 381 -23.68 -18.54 -10.74
N LEU A 382 -24.88 -17.97 -10.79
CA LEU A 382 -26.12 -18.72 -10.69
C LEU A 382 -26.30 -19.69 -11.88
N ASN A 383 -25.97 -19.25 -13.10
CA ASN A 383 -25.97 -20.10 -14.30
C ASN A 383 -25.01 -21.28 -14.17
N GLU A 384 -23.79 -21.07 -13.64
CA GLU A 384 -22.82 -22.13 -13.42
C GLU A 384 -23.32 -23.16 -12.37
N GLN A 385 -23.93 -22.68 -11.27
CA GLN A 385 -24.50 -23.54 -10.25
C GLN A 385 -25.65 -24.40 -10.79
N ILE A 386 -26.45 -23.85 -11.70
CA ILE A 386 -27.52 -24.62 -12.37
C ILE A 386 -26.96 -25.68 -13.29
N LYS A 387 -25.97 -25.34 -14.13
CA LYS A 387 -25.27 -26.29 -14.98
C LYS A 387 -24.65 -27.43 -14.20
N ASN A 388 -24.20 -27.16 -12.95
CA ASN A 388 -23.65 -28.16 -12.04
C ASN A 388 -24.72 -28.90 -11.20
N GLY A 389 -26.04 -28.72 -11.48
CA GLY A 389 -27.13 -29.44 -10.85
C GLY A 389 -27.54 -28.97 -9.45
N TYR A 390 -27.01 -27.82 -8.97
CA TYR A 390 -27.34 -27.30 -7.64
C TYR A 390 -28.74 -26.67 -7.55
N PHE A 391 -29.30 -26.18 -8.70
CA PHE A 391 -30.59 -25.52 -8.75
C PHE A 391 -31.38 -25.92 -10.01
N SER A 392 -32.72 -25.93 -9.92
CA SER A 392 -33.59 -26.17 -11.07
C SER A 392 -33.62 -24.96 -12.04
N THR A 393 -33.88 -25.22 -13.31
CA THR A 393 -34.06 -24.20 -14.36
C THR A 393 -35.17 -23.20 -14.03
N VAL A 394 -36.22 -23.66 -13.32
CA VAL A 394 -37.31 -22.79 -12.85
C VAL A 394 -36.83 -21.78 -11.82
N PHE A 395 -35.99 -22.21 -10.87
CA PHE A 395 -35.39 -21.29 -9.89
C PHE A 395 -34.53 -20.22 -10.55
N PHE A 396 -33.82 -20.58 -11.62
CA PHE A 396 -33.04 -19.59 -12.39
C PHE A 396 -33.92 -18.55 -13.09
N GLN A 397 -35.01 -18.97 -13.70
CA GLN A 397 -35.94 -18.04 -14.38
C GLN A 397 -36.51 -17.04 -13.38
N VAL A 398 -36.95 -17.50 -12.21
CA VAL A 398 -37.47 -16.67 -11.14
C VAL A 398 -36.38 -15.72 -10.60
N ALA A 399 -35.18 -16.24 -10.30
CA ALA A 399 -34.07 -15.43 -9.82
C ALA A 399 -33.59 -14.40 -10.85
N SER A 400 -33.52 -14.77 -12.13
CA SER A 400 -33.17 -13.87 -13.24
C SER A 400 -34.21 -12.77 -13.42
N GLN A 401 -35.48 -13.11 -13.29
CA GLN A 401 -36.57 -12.14 -13.39
C GLN A 401 -36.57 -11.20 -12.18
N TRP A 402 -36.32 -11.73 -10.98
CA TRP A 402 -36.19 -10.93 -9.77
C TRP A 402 -34.98 -9.97 -9.85
N ILE A 403 -33.83 -10.42 -10.34
CA ILE A 403 -32.64 -9.58 -10.54
C ILE A 403 -32.94 -8.48 -11.57
N LYS A 404 -33.58 -8.80 -12.71
CA LYS A 404 -33.98 -7.82 -13.71
C LYS A 404 -34.97 -6.80 -13.15
N GLN A 405 -35.96 -7.26 -12.38
CA GLN A 405 -36.89 -6.37 -11.67
C GLN A 405 -36.19 -5.50 -10.63
N THR A 406 -35.22 -6.06 -9.90
CA THR A 406 -34.43 -5.31 -8.92
C THR A 406 -33.58 -4.24 -9.61
N ILE A 407 -32.98 -4.53 -10.77
CA ILE A 407 -32.27 -3.53 -11.60
C ILE A 407 -33.24 -2.44 -12.05
N SER A 408 -34.41 -2.82 -12.53
CA SER A 408 -35.47 -1.86 -12.96
C SER A 408 -35.96 -1.02 -11.78
N TYR A 409 -36.15 -1.63 -10.61
CA TYR A 409 -36.57 -0.92 -9.39
C TYR A 409 -35.49 0.04 -8.89
N PHE A 410 -34.22 -0.36 -8.95
CA PHE A 410 -33.10 0.55 -8.66
C PHE A 410 -33.05 1.72 -9.64
N ASN A 411 -33.27 1.48 -10.92
CA ASN A 411 -33.35 2.54 -11.93
C ASN A 411 -34.51 3.49 -11.64
N GLN A 412 -35.69 2.99 -11.28
CA GLN A 412 -36.84 3.81 -10.91
C GLN A 412 -36.66 4.53 -9.55
N ALA A 413 -36.10 3.87 -8.55
CA ALA A 413 -35.87 4.50 -7.23
C ALA A 413 -34.83 5.62 -7.27
N LEU A 414 -33.96 5.59 -8.28
CA LEU A 414 -32.96 6.61 -8.53
C LEU A 414 -33.50 7.74 -9.44
N GLU A 415 -34.62 7.52 -10.14
CA GLU A 415 -35.39 8.56 -10.84
C GLU A 415 -36.19 9.44 -9.88
N ILE A 416 -36.37 8.99 -8.62
CA ILE A 416 -37.19 9.68 -7.59
C ILE A 416 -36.31 10.35 -6.52
N ALA A 417 -34.99 10.08 -6.50
CA ALA A 417 -34.01 10.63 -5.56
C ALA A 417 -33.10 11.70 -6.18
#